data_c8f0f3bf39676e700c2876675d60c2a2
#
_entry.id   c8f0f3bf39676e700c2876675d60c2a2
#
_cell.length_a   1.000
_cell.length_b   1.000
_cell.length_c   1.000
_cell.angle_alpha   90.00
_cell.angle_beta   90.00
_cell.angle_gamma   90.00
#
_symmetry.space_group_name_H-M   'P 1'
#
loop_
_entity.id
_entity.type
_entity.pdbx_description
1 polymer ?
#
loop_
_entity_poly.entity_id
_entity_poly.type
_entity_poly.pdbx_seq_one_letter_code
_entity_poly.pdbx_strand_id
1 'polypeptide(L)'
;FEDQLVGMKAGEEKDIDITFPENYTPELAGKPVVFHVKVNEVKVKEIPAMDDEFAKDVSEFDTLKELKADLKKKITGERRESAQRAFEDVLMQKVAEGITCDIPDAMVNLQAEQMANNFKQQLASQGIPFDQYLKMTGTTEADFLSQAHGPAQEQVRMDLAVEAIIKAEGLEATDDEVNAEMQKLADKYGMDLESVKKYLPAAQVREQVIREKVVKLVADSAV
;
A
#
# COMPACT_ATOMS: atom_id res chain seq x y z
N PHE A 1 -13.52 22.42 -24.84
CA PHE A 1 -14.53 23.28 -24.20
C PHE A 1 -13.86 24.32 -23.30
N GLU A 2 -13.03 23.90 -22.34
CA GLU A 2 -12.40 24.76 -21.34
C GLU A 2 -11.52 25.85 -21.96
N ASP A 3 -10.76 25.52 -23.03
CA ASP A 3 -9.89 26.49 -23.72
C ASP A 3 -10.63 27.70 -24.26
N GLN A 4 -11.90 27.52 -24.61
CA GLN A 4 -12.74 28.63 -25.16
C GLN A 4 -13.35 29.51 -24.04
N LEU A 5 -13.26 29.07 -22.78
CA LEU A 5 -13.69 29.85 -21.59
C LEU A 5 -12.56 30.73 -21.03
N VAL A 6 -11.32 30.42 -21.41
CA VAL A 6 -10.15 31.18 -20.92
C VAL A 6 -10.25 32.64 -21.32
N GLY A 7 -10.19 33.52 -20.33
CA GLY A 7 -10.29 34.99 -20.50
C GLY A 7 -11.71 35.57 -20.39
N MET A 8 -12.73 34.72 -20.24
CA MET A 8 -14.09 35.23 -19.98
C MET A 8 -14.23 35.81 -18.57
N LYS A 9 -15.07 36.80 -18.44
CA LYS A 9 -15.36 37.51 -17.18
C LYS A 9 -16.73 37.10 -16.63
N ALA A 10 -16.91 37.30 -15.32
CA ALA A 10 -18.20 37.08 -14.69
C ALA A 10 -19.30 37.92 -15.37
N GLY A 11 -20.42 37.27 -15.70
CA GLY A 11 -21.56 37.89 -16.40
C GLY A 11 -21.46 37.76 -17.93
N GLU A 12 -20.36 37.37 -18.52
CA GLU A 12 -20.24 37.17 -19.96
C GLU A 12 -20.98 35.91 -20.45
N GLU A 13 -21.59 36.02 -21.61
CA GLU A 13 -22.26 34.92 -22.30
C GLU A 13 -21.59 34.70 -23.63
N LYS A 14 -21.45 33.39 -24.02
CA LYS A 14 -20.80 33.00 -25.27
C LYS A 14 -21.38 31.68 -25.77
N ASP A 15 -21.60 31.61 -27.05
CA ASP A 15 -21.92 30.35 -27.74
C ASP A 15 -20.61 29.67 -28.15
N ILE A 16 -20.50 28.41 -27.80
CA ILE A 16 -19.30 27.60 -28.01
C ILE A 16 -19.70 26.40 -28.89
N ASP A 17 -19.19 26.37 -30.12
CA ASP A 17 -19.34 25.26 -31.04
C ASP A 17 -18.31 24.18 -30.73
N ILE A 18 -18.76 22.95 -30.43
CA ILE A 18 -17.90 21.81 -30.14
C ILE A 18 -18.46 20.56 -30.82
N THR A 19 -17.55 19.70 -31.29
CA THR A 19 -17.89 18.35 -31.72
C THR A 19 -17.47 17.36 -30.63
N PHE A 20 -18.40 16.51 -30.19
CA PHE A 20 -18.07 15.45 -29.24
C PHE A 20 -17.06 14.46 -29.81
N PRO A 21 -16.11 13.95 -28.99
CA PRO A 21 -15.19 12.90 -29.43
C PRO A 21 -15.92 11.63 -29.88
N GLU A 22 -15.32 10.87 -30.80
CA GLU A 22 -15.89 9.60 -31.28
C GLU A 22 -16.03 8.53 -30.18
N ASN A 23 -15.19 8.60 -29.14
CA ASN A 23 -15.21 7.70 -27.98
C ASN A 23 -16.10 8.21 -26.82
N TYR A 24 -17.14 8.96 -27.12
CA TYR A 24 -18.13 9.46 -26.15
C TYR A 24 -19.37 8.54 -26.14
N THR A 25 -20.39 8.91 -25.35
CA THR A 25 -21.63 8.12 -25.29
C THR A 25 -22.20 7.96 -26.71
N PRO A 26 -22.71 6.78 -27.11
CA PRO A 26 -23.13 6.49 -28.48
C PRO A 26 -24.15 7.49 -29.08
N GLU A 27 -24.96 8.11 -28.21
CA GLU A 27 -25.97 9.08 -28.62
C GLU A 27 -25.39 10.44 -29.03
N LEU A 28 -24.19 10.79 -28.55
CA LEU A 28 -23.55 12.09 -28.71
C LEU A 28 -22.23 12.04 -29.48
N ALA A 29 -21.63 10.85 -29.62
CA ALA A 29 -20.34 10.66 -30.28
C ALA A 29 -20.30 11.28 -31.68
N GLY A 30 -19.31 12.10 -31.99
CA GLY A 30 -19.07 12.72 -33.25
C GLY A 30 -20.09 13.80 -33.64
N LYS A 31 -21.07 14.14 -32.81
CA LYS A 31 -22.08 15.16 -33.14
C LYS A 31 -21.61 16.57 -32.79
N PRO A 32 -21.82 17.55 -33.68
CA PRO A 32 -21.61 18.96 -33.35
C PRO A 32 -22.74 19.47 -32.45
N VAL A 33 -22.38 20.24 -31.44
CA VAL A 33 -23.28 20.87 -30.48
C VAL A 33 -22.84 22.30 -30.22
N VAL A 34 -23.80 23.16 -29.89
CA VAL A 34 -23.57 24.54 -29.47
C VAL A 34 -23.88 24.62 -28.00
N PHE A 35 -22.89 25.02 -27.18
CA PHE A 35 -23.07 25.29 -25.76
C PHE A 35 -23.30 26.80 -25.56
N HIS A 36 -24.47 27.16 -25.09
CA HIS A 36 -24.72 28.52 -24.62
C HIS A 36 -24.22 28.65 -23.18
N VAL A 37 -23.06 29.29 -22.97
CA VAL A 37 -22.39 29.39 -21.70
C VAL A 37 -22.52 30.77 -21.12
N LYS A 38 -22.95 30.85 -19.86
CA LYS A 38 -22.93 32.06 -19.02
C LYS A 38 -21.99 31.87 -17.85
N VAL A 39 -20.99 32.74 -17.74
CA VAL A 39 -20.06 32.72 -16.63
C VAL A 39 -20.69 33.45 -15.44
N ASN A 40 -21.08 32.73 -14.42
CA ASN A 40 -21.69 33.31 -13.24
C ASN A 40 -20.67 34.01 -12.31
N GLU A 41 -19.52 33.33 -12.10
CA GLU A 41 -18.43 33.88 -11.27
C GLU A 41 -17.07 33.33 -11.76
N VAL A 42 -16.04 34.11 -11.54
CA VAL A 42 -14.64 33.70 -11.74
C VAL A 42 -13.96 33.70 -10.38
N LYS A 43 -13.55 32.53 -9.90
CA LYS A 43 -12.82 32.37 -8.64
C LYS A 43 -11.34 32.26 -8.91
N VAL A 44 -10.56 33.03 -8.21
CA VAL A 44 -9.09 32.94 -8.22
C VAL A 44 -8.64 32.23 -6.96
N LYS A 45 -7.79 31.21 -7.13
CA LYS A 45 -7.20 30.54 -5.99
C LYS A 45 -6.08 31.42 -5.42
N GLU A 46 -6.32 32.02 -4.27
CA GLU A 46 -5.28 32.70 -3.51
C GLU A 46 -4.51 31.66 -2.67
N ILE A 47 -3.22 31.59 -2.90
CA ILE A 47 -2.32 30.72 -2.13
C ILE A 47 -1.68 31.60 -1.06
N PRO A 48 -1.85 31.28 0.24
CA PRO A 48 -1.19 32.02 1.32
C PRO A 48 0.33 32.03 1.14
N ALA A 49 0.97 33.09 1.57
CA ALA A 49 2.43 33.12 1.65
C ALA A 49 2.93 32.03 2.57
N MET A 50 4.02 31.34 2.19
CA MET A 50 4.64 30.33 3.05
C MET A 50 5.55 31.03 4.08
N ASP A 51 4.94 31.51 5.14
CA ASP A 51 5.58 32.23 6.25
C ASP A 51 5.23 31.59 7.62
N ASP A 52 5.54 32.27 8.69
CA ASP A 52 5.29 31.77 10.04
C ASP A 52 3.80 31.77 10.40
N GLU A 53 2.99 32.65 9.80
CA GLU A 53 1.53 32.64 9.98
C GLU A 53 0.94 31.38 9.32
N PHE A 54 1.37 31.07 8.11
CA PHE A 54 0.99 29.82 7.46
C PHE A 54 1.34 28.59 8.31
N ALA A 55 2.52 28.57 8.94
CA ALA A 55 2.92 27.44 9.78
C ALA A 55 1.98 27.27 10.98
N LYS A 56 1.54 28.34 11.62
CA LYS A 56 0.58 28.32 12.72
C LYS A 56 -0.81 27.86 12.29
N ASP A 57 -1.24 28.25 11.11
CA ASP A 57 -2.56 27.91 10.59
C ASP A 57 -2.69 26.42 10.24
N VAL A 58 -1.61 25.78 9.76
CA VAL A 58 -1.64 24.41 9.25
C VAL A 58 -0.99 23.38 10.17
N SER A 59 -0.40 23.80 11.29
CA SER A 59 0.36 22.92 12.19
C SER A 59 0.40 23.47 13.63
N GLU A 60 1.02 22.70 14.52
CA GLU A 60 1.28 23.10 15.91
C GLU A 60 2.59 23.92 16.09
N PHE A 61 3.29 24.23 14.99
CA PHE A 61 4.57 24.96 15.04
C PHE A 61 4.37 26.46 14.89
N ASP A 62 5.18 27.24 15.62
CA ASP A 62 5.14 28.70 15.60
C ASP A 62 5.88 29.29 14.39
N THR A 63 6.79 28.53 13.78
CA THR A 63 7.61 29.02 12.66
C THR A 63 7.62 28.05 11.48
N LEU A 64 7.72 28.60 10.27
CA LEU A 64 7.89 27.82 9.06
C LEU A 64 9.16 26.96 9.09
N LYS A 65 10.21 27.42 9.78
CA LYS A 65 11.46 26.68 9.95
C LYS A 65 11.25 25.41 10.77
N GLU A 66 10.49 25.46 11.85
CA GLU A 66 10.15 24.31 12.69
C GLU A 66 9.27 23.31 11.93
N LEU A 67 8.24 23.78 11.25
CA LEU A 67 7.39 22.95 10.39
C LEU A 67 8.23 22.22 9.33
N LYS A 68 9.11 22.91 8.62
CA LYS A 68 10.00 22.31 7.63
C LYS A 68 10.98 21.30 8.24
N ALA A 69 11.50 21.56 9.45
CA ALA A 69 12.40 20.65 10.15
C ALA A 69 11.66 19.35 10.55
N ASP A 70 10.45 19.45 11.07
CA ASP A 70 9.62 18.31 11.43
C ASP A 70 9.23 17.47 10.20
N LEU A 71 8.75 18.12 9.14
CA LEU A 71 8.43 17.45 7.87
C LEU A 71 9.65 16.73 7.29
N LYS A 72 10.82 17.39 7.31
CA LYS A 72 12.07 16.77 6.86
C LYS A 72 12.42 15.54 7.70
N LYS A 73 12.25 15.61 9.02
CA LYS A 73 12.50 14.48 9.94
C LYS A 73 11.55 13.32 9.65
N LYS A 74 10.25 13.58 9.49
CA LYS A 74 9.21 12.59 9.15
C LYS A 74 9.51 11.91 7.82
N ILE A 75 9.68 12.68 6.74
CA ILE A 75 9.99 12.16 5.40
C ILE A 75 11.30 11.36 5.39
N THR A 76 12.33 11.84 6.12
CA THR A 76 13.61 11.12 6.21
C THR A 76 13.45 9.80 6.96
N GLY A 77 12.67 9.78 8.04
CA GLY A 77 12.32 8.56 8.79
C GLY A 77 11.61 7.54 7.91
N GLU A 78 10.52 7.97 7.25
CA GLU A 78 9.74 7.12 6.35
C GLU A 78 10.57 6.54 5.20
N ARG A 79 11.43 7.38 4.58
CA ARG A 79 12.32 6.93 3.50
C ARG A 79 13.38 5.94 3.98
N ARG A 80 13.93 6.15 5.20
CA ARG A 80 14.87 5.19 5.79
C ARG A 80 14.21 3.85 6.06
N GLU A 81 13.03 3.86 6.67
CA GLU A 81 12.28 2.62 6.92
C GLU A 81 11.93 1.90 5.62
N SER A 82 11.48 2.64 4.60
CA SER A 82 11.18 2.07 3.29
C SER A 82 12.41 1.48 2.61
N ALA A 83 13.55 2.19 2.65
CA ALA A 83 14.80 1.70 2.09
C ALA A 83 15.33 0.48 2.86
N GLN A 84 15.19 0.47 4.19
CA GLN A 84 15.58 -0.67 5.02
C GLN A 84 14.75 -1.91 4.69
N ARG A 85 13.42 -1.78 4.59
CA ARG A 85 12.55 -2.88 4.19
C ARG A 85 12.90 -3.42 2.80
N ALA A 86 13.06 -2.52 1.82
CA ALA A 86 13.43 -2.94 0.47
C ALA A 86 14.78 -3.67 0.42
N PHE A 87 15.75 -3.25 1.25
CA PHE A 87 17.04 -3.93 1.39
C PHE A 87 16.86 -5.33 2.01
N GLU A 88 16.11 -5.43 3.10
CA GLU A 88 15.80 -6.68 3.78
C GLU A 88 15.06 -7.66 2.86
N ASP A 89 14.08 -7.18 2.10
CA ASP A 89 13.34 -7.99 1.12
C ASP A 89 14.27 -8.57 0.05
N VAL A 90 15.17 -7.76 -0.50
CA VAL A 90 16.16 -8.23 -1.50
C VAL A 90 17.11 -9.25 -0.90
N LEU A 91 17.55 -9.06 0.33
CA LEU A 91 18.43 -10.03 1.01
C LEU A 91 17.71 -11.35 1.24
N MET A 92 16.49 -11.32 1.74
CA MET A 92 15.70 -12.51 1.99
C MET A 92 15.37 -13.25 0.69
N GLN A 93 15.12 -12.53 -0.40
CA GLN A 93 14.96 -13.12 -1.73
C GLN A 93 16.23 -13.88 -2.14
N LYS A 94 17.41 -13.29 -1.99
CA LYS A 94 18.69 -13.96 -2.30
C LYS A 94 18.94 -15.18 -1.43
N VAL A 95 18.55 -15.14 -0.16
CA VAL A 95 18.61 -16.31 0.72
C VAL A 95 17.70 -17.43 0.18
N ALA A 96 16.46 -17.09 -0.18
CA ALA A 96 15.53 -18.07 -0.74
C ALA A 96 15.98 -18.66 -2.08
N GLU A 97 16.60 -17.85 -2.95
CA GLU A 97 17.20 -18.31 -4.22
C GLU A 97 18.38 -19.27 -3.98
N GLY A 98 19.13 -19.08 -2.90
CA GLY A 98 20.30 -19.87 -2.54
C GLY A 98 19.99 -21.25 -1.97
N ILE A 99 18.76 -21.52 -1.54
CA ILE A 99 18.41 -22.84 -1.00
C ILE A 99 18.12 -23.85 -2.11
N THR A 100 18.58 -25.08 -1.88
CA THR A 100 18.28 -26.23 -2.75
C THR A 100 17.35 -27.17 -1.99
N CYS A 101 16.08 -27.20 -2.38
CA CYS A 101 15.10 -28.12 -1.81
C CYS A 101 14.05 -28.49 -2.87
N ASP A 102 13.55 -29.71 -2.77
CA ASP A 102 12.38 -30.14 -3.54
C ASP A 102 11.12 -29.67 -2.80
N ILE A 103 10.35 -28.81 -3.45
CA ILE A 103 9.09 -28.29 -2.90
C ILE A 103 7.95 -29.12 -3.51
N PRO A 104 7.19 -29.89 -2.69
CA PRO A 104 6.04 -30.62 -3.19
C PRO A 104 4.96 -29.70 -3.75
N ASP A 105 4.37 -30.04 -4.90
CA ASP A 105 3.28 -29.27 -5.52
C ASP A 105 2.10 -29.04 -4.56
N ALA A 106 1.85 -29.98 -3.64
CA ALA A 106 0.81 -29.82 -2.63
C ALA A 106 1.02 -28.61 -1.72
N MET A 107 2.27 -28.29 -1.37
CA MET A 107 2.59 -27.10 -0.56
C MET A 107 2.36 -25.81 -1.37
N VAL A 108 2.77 -25.82 -2.64
CA VAL A 108 2.60 -24.67 -3.54
C VAL A 108 1.12 -24.41 -3.80
N ASN A 109 0.33 -25.46 -4.07
CA ASN A 109 -1.10 -25.34 -4.29
C ASN A 109 -1.82 -24.78 -3.06
N LEU A 110 -1.49 -25.29 -1.87
CA LEU A 110 -2.06 -24.79 -0.61
C LEU A 110 -1.74 -23.28 -0.41
N GLN A 111 -0.51 -22.89 -0.69
CA GLN A 111 -0.10 -21.49 -0.58
C GLN A 111 -0.81 -20.62 -1.63
N ALA A 112 -0.97 -21.09 -2.87
CA ALA A 112 -1.72 -20.38 -3.90
C ALA A 112 -3.19 -20.19 -3.53
N GLU A 113 -3.82 -21.21 -2.93
CA GLU A 113 -5.19 -21.10 -2.40
C GLU A 113 -5.28 -20.08 -1.25
N GLN A 114 -4.30 -20.07 -0.33
CA GLN A 114 -4.26 -19.08 0.75
C GLN A 114 -4.11 -17.65 0.21
N MET A 115 -3.22 -17.44 -0.76
CA MET A 115 -3.06 -16.15 -1.43
C MET A 115 -4.36 -15.71 -2.11
N ALA A 116 -5.04 -16.62 -2.81
CA ALA A 116 -6.34 -16.35 -3.43
C ALA A 116 -7.41 -15.97 -2.39
N ASN A 117 -7.46 -16.68 -1.27
CA ASN A 117 -8.41 -16.39 -0.20
C ASN A 117 -8.14 -15.02 0.46
N ASN A 118 -6.88 -14.68 0.69
CA ASN A 118 -6.49 -13.37 1.22
C ASN A 118 -6.90 -12.25 0.24
N PHE A 119 -6.69 -12.46 -1.05
CA PHE A 119 -7.10 -11.52 -2.08
C PHE A 119 -8.63 -11.35 -2.15
N LYS A 120 -9.39 -12.46 -2.06
CA LYS A 120 -10.85 -12.42 -1.95
C LYS A 120 -11.33 -11.60 -0.75
N GLN A 121 -10.69 -11.76 0.41
CA GLN A 121 -11.02 -10.99 1.61
C GLN A 121 -10.68 -9.51 1.44
N GLN A 122 -9.56 -9.19 0.81
CA GLN A 122 -9.17 -7.81 0.52
C GLN A 122 -10.17 -7.13 -0.42
N LEU A 123 -10.60 -7.79 -1.49
CA LEU A 123 -11.66 -7.30 -2.37
C LEU A 123 -12.99 -7.10 -1.64
N ALA A 124 -13.37 -8.07 -0.82
CA ALA A 124 -14.60 -7.98 -0.02
C ALA A 124 -14.58 -6.79 0.95
N SER A 125 -13.42 -6.47 1.56
CA SER A 125 -13.27 -5.29 2.41
C SER A 125 -13.44 -3.96 1.66
N GLN A 126 -13.20 -3.96 0.34
CA GLN A 126 -13.43 -2.84 -0.56
C GLN A 126 -14.84 -2.83 -1.20
N GLY A 127 -15.69 -3.79 -0.79
CA GLY A 127 -17.04 -3.94 -1.34
C GLY A 127 -17.11 -4.53 -2.75
N ILE A 128 -16.02 -5.16 -3.22
CA ILE A 128 -15.95 -5.75 -4.56
C ILE A 128 -16.09 -7.28 -4.43
N PRO A 129 -17.17 -7.90 -4.94
CA PRO A 129 -17.28 -9.35 -5.01
C PRO A 129 -16.23 -9.95 -5.95
N PHE A 130 -15.63 -11.07 -5.57
CA PHE A 130 -14.57 -11.71 -6.37
C PHE A 130 -15.05 -12.11 -7.77
N ASP A 131 -16.28 -12.61 -7.90
CA ASP A 131 -16.87 -12.94 -9.21
C ASP A 131 -17.03 -11.71 -10.13
N GLN A 132 -17.30 -10.54 -9.55
CA GLN A 132 -17.34 -9.30 -10.29
C GLN A 132 -15.95 -8.89 -10.78
N TYR A 133 -14.95 -9.03 -9.93
CA TYR A 133 -13.56 -8.80 -10.30
C TYR A 133 -13.13 -9.70 -11.45
N LEU A 134 -13.40 -11.01 -11.39
CA LEU A 134 -13.09 -11.95 -12.47
C LEU A 134 -13.77 -11.59 -13.80
N LYS A 135 -15.04 -11.16 -13.76
CA LYS A 135 -15.76 -10.69 -14.95
C LYS A 135 -15.17 -9.41 -15.55
N MET A 136 -14.72 -8.47 -14.68
CA MET A 136 -14.12 -7.22 -15.14
C MET A 136 -12.73 -7.45 -15.78
N THR A 137 -11.97 -8.41 -15.27
CA THR A 137 -10.63 -8.75 -15.78
C THR A 137 -10.66 -9.77 -16.91
N GLY A 138 -11.80 -10.42 -17.15
CA GLY A 138 -11.94 -11.47 -18.17
C GLY A 138 -11.18 -12.75 -17.82
N THR A 139 -10.89 -12.98 -16.53
CA THR A 139 -10.14 -14.15 -16.03
C THR A 139 -11.07 -15.14 -15.34
N THR A 140 -10.67 -16.40 -15.27
CA THR A 140 -11.34 -17.43 -14.48
C THR A 140 -10.63 -17.62 -13.12
N GLU A 141 -11.30 -18.24 -12.15
CA GLU A 141 -10.67 -18.61 -10.88
C GLU A 141 -9.50 -19.57 -11.08
N ALA A 142 -9.59 -20.47 -12.05
CA ALA A 142 -8.51 -21.39 -12.40
C ALA A 142 -7.29 -20.63 -12.98
N ASP A 143 -7.51 -19.65 -13.84
CA ASP A 143 -6.43 -18.80 -14.37
C ASP A 143 -5.78 -17.98 -13.25
N PHE A 144 -6.58 -17.47 -12.33
CA PHE A 144 -6.09 -16.72 -11.17
C PHE A 144 -5.19 -17.60 -10.28
N LEU A 145 -5.62 -18.82 -9.95
CA LEU A 145 -4.82 -19.77 -9.17
C LEU A 145 -3.54 -20.18 -9.93
N SER A 146 -3.63 -20.38 -11.25
CA SER A 146 -2.47 -20.69 -12.08
C SER A 146 -1.44 -19.54 -12.07
N GLN A 147 -1.89 -18.30 -12.11
CA GLN A 147 -1.01 -17.12 -12.01
C GLN A 147 -0.40 -16.98 -10.61
N ALA A 148 -1.13 -17.40 -9.57
CA ALA A 148 -0.63 -17.38 -8.19
C ALA A 148 0.41 -18.45 -7.90
N HIS A 149 0.53 -19.49 -8.74
CA HIS A 149 1.42 -20.65 -8.50
C HIS A 149 2.91 -20.26 -8.42
N GLY A 150 3.40 -19.42 -9.34
CA GLY A 150 4.79 -18.93 -9.31
C GLY A 150 5.11 -18.16 -8.02
N PRO A 151 4.39 -17.08 -7.71
CA PRO A 151 4.54 -16.37 -6.44
C PRO A 151 4.37 -17.26 -5.20
N ALA A 152 3.45 -18.22 -5.22
CA ALA A 152 3.25 -19.16 -4.13
C ALA A 152 4.48 -20.07 -3.92
N GLN A 153 5.11 -20.54 -5.00
CA GLN A 153 6.32 -21.33 -4.92
C GLN A 153 7.49 -20.55 -4.30
N GLU A 154 7.64 -19.29 -4.68
CA GLU A 154 8.65 -18.39 -4.10
C GLU A 154 8.38 -18.14 -2.61
N GLN A 155 7.13 -17.94 -2.23
CA GLN A 155 6.75 -17.76 -0.83
C GLN A 155 7.04 -19.01 0.00
N VAL A 156 6.68 -20.20 -0.49
CA VAL A 156 7.00 -21.47 0.19
C VAL A 156 8.51 -21.65 0.33
N ARG A 157 9.28 -21.32 -0.70
CA ARG A 157 10.74 -21.39 -0.66
C ARG A 157 11.30 -20.45 0.40
N MET A 158 10.77 -19.22 0.49
CA MET A 158 11.12 -18.24 1.50
C MET A 158 10.82 -18.76 2.91
N ASP A 159 9.63 -19.33 3.12
CA ASP A 159 9.22 -19.85 4.42
C ASP A 159 10.11 -21.01 4.86
N LEU A 160 10.48 -21.91 3.93
CA LEU A 160 11.42 -23.00 4.21
C LEU A 160 12.83 -22.49 4.53
N ALA A 161 13.29 -21.43 3.85
CA ALA A 161 14.56 -20.77 4.16
C ALA A 161 14.57 -20.19 5.58
N VAL A 162 13.51 -19.47 5.93
CA VAL A 162 13.33 -18.89 7.27
C VAL A 162 13.31 -19.99 8.34
N GLU A 163 12.55 -21.07 8.12
CA GLU A 163 12.47 -22.18 9.05
C GLU A 163 13.84 -22.88 9.24
N ALA A 164 14.59 -23.06 8.16
CA ALA A 164 15.93 -23.64 8.22
C ALA A 164 16.90 -22.76 9.04
N ILE A 165 16.84 -21.43 8.88
CA ILE A 165 17.66 -20.49 9.65
C ILE A 165 17.25 -20.53 11.13
N ILE A 166 15.95 -20.48 11.44
CA ILE A 166 15.45 -20.56 12.82
C ILE A 166 16.01 -21.81 13.51
N LYS A 167 15.96 -22.95 12.82
CA LYS A 167 16.44 -24.23 13.35
C LYS A 167 17.96 -24.27 13.51
N ALA A 168 18.70 -23.76 12.53
CA ALA A 168 20.16 -23.76 12.54
C ALA A 168 20.74 -22.85 13.62
N GLU A 169 20.15 -21.67 13.80
CA GLU A 169 20.60 -20.63 14.74
C GLU A 169 19.94 -20.74 16.12
N GLY A 170 18.96 -21.65 16.28
CA GLY A 170 18.23 -21.83 17.53
C GLY A 170 17.45 -20.58 17.94
N LEU A 171 16.86 -19.86 16.97
CA LEU A 171 16.17 -18.59 17.23
C LEU A 171 14.84 -18.84 17.93
N GLU A 172 14.66 -18.20 19.07
CA GLU A 172 13.43 -18.24 19.85
C GLU A 172 13.00 -16.80 20.21
N ALA A 173 11.73 -16.61 20.49
CA ALA A 173 11.22 -15.37 21.05
C ALA A 173 10.79 -15.59 22.49
N THR A 174 11.31 -14.78 23.40
CA THR A 174 10.93 -14.76 24.81
C THR A 174 9.57 -14.12 25.01
N ASP A 175 8.93 -14.39 26.14
CA ASP A 175 7.64 -13.76 26.47
C ASP A 175 7.78 -12.24 26.62
N ASP A 176 8.92 -11.75 27.09
CA ASP A 176 9.19 -10.31 27.19
C ASP A 176 9.26 -9.65 25.81
N GLU A 177 9.89 -10.29 24.82
CA GLU A 177 9.95 -9.77 23.46
C GLU A 177 8.56 -9.76 22.80
N VAL A 178 7.77 -10.80 23.01
CA VAL A 178 6.39 -10.87 22.52
C VAL A 178 5.54 -9.76 23.17
N ASN A 179 5.64 -9.55 24.46
CA ASN A 179 4.93 -8.48 25.15
C ASN A 179 5.39 -7.08 24.70
N ALA A 180 6.67 -6.89 24.47
CA ALA A 180 7.22 -5.64 23.96
C ALA A 180 6.69 -5.32 22.55
N GLU A 181 6.59 -6.35 21.69
CA GLU A 181 6.03 -6.16 20.36
C GLU A 181 4.53 -5.85 20.39
N MET A 182 3.77 -6.54 21.25
CA MET A 182 2.37 -6.23 21.50
C MET A 182 2.17 -4.79 22.01
N GLN A 183 3.06 -4.30 22.89
CA GLN A 183 3.02 -2.92 23.38
C GLN A 183 3.28 -1.91 22.25
N LYS A 184 4.26 -2.16 21.39
CA LYS A 184 4.50 -1.31 20.20
C LYS A 184 3.27 -1.23 19.29
N LEU A 185 2.58 -2.36 19.09
CA LEU A 185 1.33 -2.38 18.32
C LEU A 185 0.22 -1.58 19.01
N ALA A 186 0.08 -1.72 20.33
CA ALA A 186 -0.85 -0.96 21.13
C ALA A 186 -0.62 0.55 20.99
N ASP A 187 0.62 0.98 21.15
CA ASP A 187 1.03 2.39 21.03
C ASP A 187 0.80 2.92 19.61
N LYS A 188 1.13 2.14 18.59
CA LYS A 188 0.98 2.50 17.17
C LYS A 188 -0.48 2.74 16.76
N TYR A 189 -1.39 1.91 17.30
CA TYR A 189 -2.81 1.98 16.95
C TYR A 189 -3.66 2.71 17.99
N GLY A 190 -3.06 3.25 19.06
CA GLY A 190 -3.76 3.94 20.13
C GLY A 190 -4.72 3.02 20.89
N MET A 191 -4.39 1.73 20.99
CA MET A 191 -5.16 0.70 21.68
C MET A 191 -4.54 0.38 23.03
N ASP A 192 -5.33 -0.15 23.95
CA ASP A 192 -4.78 -0.74 25.18
C ASP A 192 -4.22 -2.15 24.91
N LEU A 193 -3.22 -2.55 25.70
CA LEU A 193 -2.52 -3.82 25.54
C LEU A 193 -3.45 -5.04 25.66
N GLU A 194 -4.47 -4.98 26.53
CA GLU A 194 -5.41 -6.07 26.72
C GLU A 194 -6.30 -6.27 25.49
N SER A 195 -6.69 -5.18 24.84
CA SER A 195 -7.38 -5.24 23.56
C SER A 195 -6.50 -5.88 22.47
N VAL A 196 -5.22 -5.52 22.38
CA VAL A 196 -4.29 -6.14 21.43
C VAL A 196 -4.19 -7.64 21.68
N LYS A 197 -3.98 -8.07 22.92
CA LYS A 197 -3.91 -9.50 23.31
C LYS A 197 -5.18 -10.28 22.96
N LYS A 198 -6.34 -9.63 23.01
CA LYS A 198 -7.62 -10.25 22.69
C LYS A 198 -7.77 -10.54 21.19
N TYR A 199 -7.30 -9.64 20.34
CA TYR A 199 -7.44 -9.74 18.89
C TYR A 199 -6.26 -10.43 18.21
N LEU A 200 -5.08 -10.38 18.83
CA LEU A 200 -3.85 -10.92 18.27
C LEU A 200 -3.28 -12.02 19.20
N PRO A 201 -3.40 -13.31 18.83
CA PRO A 201 -2.86 -14.41 19.62
C PRO A 201 -1.35 -14.29 19.83
N ALA A 202 -0.88 -14.54 21.05
CA ALA A 202 0.56 -14.46 21.40
C ALA A 202 1.43 -15.37 20.51
N ALA A 203 0.90 -16.49 20.03
CA ALA A 203 1.59 -17.38 19.11
C ALA A 203 1.95 -16.69 17.78
N GLN A 204 1.02 -15.93 17.20
CA GLN A 204 1.26 -15.19 15.96
C GLN A 204 2.32 -14.08 16.15
N VAL A 205 2.25 -13.36 17.26
CA VAL A 205 3.26 -12.34 17.57
C VAL A 205 4.63 -12.98 17.78
N ARG A 206 4.68 -14.14 18.44
CA ARG A 206 5.92 -14.91 18.63
C ARG A 206 6.56 -15.29 17.28
N GLU A 207 5.78 -15.83 16.36
CA GLU A 207 6.24 -16.14 15.02
C GLU A 207 6.78 -14.91 14.28
N GLN A 208 6.06 -13.80 14.37
CA GLN A 208 6.51 -12.54 13.77
C GLN A 208 7.85 -12.08 14.37
N VAL A 209 7.99 -12.07 15.70
CA VAL A 209 9.25 -11.68 16.39
C VAL A 209 10.41 -12.60 15.96
N ILE A 210 10.17 -13.90 15.84
CA ILE A 210 11.20 -14.83 15.36
C ILE A 210 11.59 -14.53 13.91
N ARG A 211 10.61 -14.29 13.01
CA ARG A 211 10.89 -13.89 11.62
C ARG A 211 11.68 -12.58 11.54
N GLU A 212 11.36 -11.58 12.33
CA GLU A 212 12.11 -10.33 12.42
C GLU A 212 13.57 -10.57 12.87
N LYS A 213 13.80 -11.50 13.81
CA LYS A 213 15.15 -11.92 14.21
C LYS A 213 15.93 -12.56 13.06
N VAL A 214 15.27 -13.38 12.22
CA VAL A 214 15.89 -13.97 11.03
C VAL A 214 16.30 -12.87 10.05
N VAL A 215 15.38 -11.97 9.72
CA VAL A 215 15.65 -10.86 8.79
C VAL A 215 16.81 -10.01 9.30
N LYS A 216 16.81 -9.68 10.58
CA LYS A 216 17.90 -8.93 11.22
C LYS A 216 19.22 -9.68 11.16
N LEU A 217 19.24 -10.97 11.47
CA LEU A 217 20.45 -11.80 11.41
C LEU A 217 21.05 -11.78 10.00
N VAL A 218 20.21 -11.95 8.98
CA VAL A 218 20.62 -11.92 7.56
C VAL A 218 21.13 -10.54 7.19
N ALA A 219 20.44 -9.47 7.59
CA ALA A 219 20.85 -8.11 7.31
C ALA A 219 22.18 -7.74 7.98
N ASP A 220 22.37 -8.16 9.23
CA ASP A 220 23.61 -7.90 10.00
C ASP A 220 24.80 -8.72 9.45
N SER A 221 24.56 -9.83 8.77
CA SER A 221 25.59 -10.67 8.13
C SER A 221 25.90 -10.27 6.69
N ALA A 222 25.10 -9.39 6.09
CA ALA A 222 25.33 -8.89 4.73
C ALA A 222 26.52 -7.89 4.74
N VAL A 223 27.58 -8.23 4.01
CA VAL A 223 28.81 -7.42 3.86
C VAL A 223 28.80 -6.72 2.50
#